data_69b3163f89fe6bd4856d61b8bcf003bf
#
_entry.id   69b3163f89fe6bd4856d61b8bcf003bf
#
_cell.length_a   1.000
_cell.length_b   1.000
_cell.length_c   1.000
_cell.angle_alpha   90.00
_cell.angle_beta   90.00
_cell.angle_gamma   90.00
#
_symmetry.space_group_name_H-M   'P 1'
#
loop_
_entity.id
_entity.type
_entity.pdbx_description
1 polymer ?
#
loop_
_entity_poly.entity_id
_entity_poly.type
_entity_poly.pdbx_seq_one_letter_code
_entity_poly.pdbx_strand_id
1 'polypeptide(L)'
;NWYKPEIAANVKREERELFSIQSIHRHVYAPMLNTQAGIISNYDHLFKRYAPIARWDWRLLAAQCYQESCFDPKAYSWAGAKGLMQIMPETAKHLRLAESDVYEPELNIYAAARYINELNTRFMDIRNPEERKFFILASYNGGFFHIRDAMALAKKNGKNPYKWIHVAEYVLKLSTPEYYNDPVVKYGYMRGSETANYVSAIYSRWQKYRGTRNTATITPTDDIPTIYEPHKASKKHRFKLKNVKDN
;
A
#
# COMPACT_ATOMS: atom_id res chain seq x y z
N ASN A 1 29.27 1.73 -17.02
CA ASN A 1 28.43 0.49 -17.07
C ASN A 1 28.57 -0.29 -15.76
N TRP A 2 27.85 0.13 -14.73
CA TRP A 2 27.84 -0.53 -13.42
C TRP A 2 26.62 -1.46 -13.22
N TYR A 3 25.74 -1.58 -14.23
CA TYR A 3 24.67 -2.57 -14.25
C TYR A 3 25.23 -3.92 -14.68
N LYS A 4 25.63 -4.74 -13.69
CA LYS A 4 25.95 -6.15 -13.92
C LYS A 4 24.71 -6.99 -13.57
N PRO A 5 24.22 -7.84 -14.50
CA PRO A 5 23.08 -8.73 -14.27
C PRO A 5 23.23 -9.61 -13.01
N GLU A 6 24.47 -9.98 -12.68
CA GLU A 6 24.82 -10.76 -11.49
C GLU A 6 24.55 -10.01 -10.18
N ILE A 7 24.75 -8.68 -10.15
CA ILE A 7 24.46 -7.85 -8.97
C ILE A 7 22.95 -7.76 -8.77
N ALA A 8 22.19 -7.57 -9.86
CA ALA A 8 20.73 -7.55 -9.81
C ALA A 8 20.14 -8.90 -9.37
N ALA A 9 20.74 -10.03 -9.81
CA ALA A 9 20.33 -11.37 -9.40
C ALA A 9 20.64 -11.64 -7.92
N ASN A 10 21.79 -11.16 -7.43
CA ASN A 10 22.17 -11.29 -6.02
C ASN A 10 21.29 -10.43 -5.09
N VAL A 11 21.01 -9.18 -5.48
CA VAL A 11 20.06 -8.31 -4.74
C VAL A 11 18.68 -8.97 -4.69
N LYS A 12 18.17 -9.49 -5.80
CA LYS A 12 16.88 -10.22 -5.82
C LYS A 12 16.89 -11.49 -4.98
N ARG A 13 18.03 -12.17 -4.81
CA ARG A 13 18.16 -13.34 -3.96
C ARG A 13 18.19 -12.96 -2.49
N GLU A 14 18.98 -11.96 -2.12
CA GLU A 14 19.05 -11.44 -0.74
C GLU A 14 17.72 -10.84 -0.29
N GLU A 15 17.02 -10.12 -1.17
CA GLU A 15 15.66 -9.66 -0.91
C GLU A 15 14.71 -10.84 -0.67
N ARG A 16 14.76 -11.91 -1.47
CA ARG A 16 13.94 -13.11 -1.26
C ARG A 16 14.25 -13.81 0.07
N GLU A 17 15.51 -13.92 0.45
CA GLU A 17 15.92 -14.53 1.73
C GLU A 17 15.47 -13.67 2.92
N LEU A 18 15.66 -12.35 2.87
CA LEU A 18 15.16 -11.40 3.87
C LEU A 18 13.63 -11.47 4.02
N PHE A 19 12.91 -11.59 2.91
CA PHE A 19 11.45 -11.70 2.91
C PHE A 19 10.97 -13.08 3.39
N SER A 20 11.69 -14.17 3.12
CA SER A 20 11.34 -15.51 3.59
C SER A 20 11.49 -15.66 5.11
N ILE A 21 12.52 -15.07 5.71
CA ILE A 21 12.73 -15.04 7.16
C ILE A 21 11.63 -14.23 7.87
N GLN A 22 11.10 -13.19 7.22
CA GLN A 22 10.00 -12.38 7.75
C GLN A 22 8.64 -13.09 7.66
N SER A 23 8.47 -14.05 6.76
CA SER A 23 7.21 -14.79 6.59
C SER A 23 6.89 -15.73 7.75
N ILE A 24 7.88 -16.20 8.47
CA ILE A 24 7.74 -17.17 9.56
C ILE A 24 7.00 -16.59 10.79
N HIS A 25 7.00 -15.26 10.97
CA HIS A 25 6.36 -14.62 12.12
C HIS A 25 4.92 -14.13 11.87
N ARG A 26 4.36 -14.34 10.68
CA ARG A 26 3.03 -13.85 10.28
C ARG A 26 1.84 -14.67 10.74
N HIS A 27 2.05 -15.87 11.26
CA HIS A 27 0.94 -16.78 11.55
C HIS A 27 0.10 -16.44 12.77
N VAL A 28 0.44 -15.38 13.53
CA VAL A 28 -0.22 -15.14 14.82
C VAL A 28 -1.50 -14.30 14.72
N TYR A 29 -1.74 -13.56 13.60
CA TYR A 29 -2.85 -12.60 13.51
C TYR A 29 -3.64 -12.61 12.19
N ALA A 30 -3.75 -13.70 11.48
CA ALA A 30 -4.66 -13.77 10.33
C ALA A 30 -5.93 -14.59 10.68
N PRO A 31 -6.92 -14.02 11.38
CA PRO A 31 -8.21 -14.67 11.52
C PRO A 31 -9.02 -14.45 10.24
N MET A 32 -8.64 -15.12 9.17
CA MET A 32 -9.55 -15.40 8.07
C MET A 32 -10.51 -16.47 8.58
N LEU A 33 -11.68 -16.05 9.05
CA LEU A 33 -12.49 -16.91 9.90
C LEU A 33 -13.26 -17.95 9.14
N ASN A 34 -13.93 -17.62 8.05
CA ASN A 34 -14.64 -18.62 7.23
C ASN A 34 -15.12 -17.99 5.93
N THR A 35 -14.41 -18.22 4.83
CA THR A 35 -14.79 -17.71 3.51
C THR A 35 -16.08 -18.35 2.96
N GLN A 36 -16.42 -19.56 3.37
CA GLN A 36 -17.69 -20.22 2.97
C GLN A 36 -18.89 -19.55 3.65
N ALA A 37 -18.72 -19.07 4.89
CA ALA A 37 -19.76 -18.33 5.61
C ALA A 37 -19.75 -16.81 5.26
N GLY A 38 -18.87 -16.36 4.37
CA GLY A 38 -18.74 -14.95 4.01
C GLY A 38 -18.14 -14.06 5.12
N ILE A 39 -17.47 -14.67 6.11
CA ILE A 39 -16.81 -13.98 7.22
C ILE A 39 -15.34 -13.81 6.85
N ILE A 40 -14.86 -12.55 6.80
CA ILE A 40 -13.48 -12.20 6.45
C ILE A 40 -12.66 -11.96 7.71
N SER A 41 -13.20 -11.23 8.68
CA SER A 41 -12.51 -10.84 9.89
C SER A 41 -13.49 -10.58 11.06
N ASN A 42 -12.94 -10.39 12.27
CA ASN A 42 -13.72 -9.96 13.43
C ASN A 42 -14.28 -8.52 13.27
N TYR A 43 -13.79 -7.77 12.27
CA TYR A 43 -14.15 -6.36 12.05
C TYR A 43 -15.11 -6.16 10.88
N ASP A 44 -15.69 -7.21 10.31
CA ASP A 44 -16.60 -7.13 9.16
C ASP A 44 -17.78 -6.18 9.39
N HIS A 45 -18.31 -6.15 10.61
CA HIS A 45 -19.39 -5.24 10.98
C HIS A 45 -18.97 -3.76 10.89
N LEU A 46 -17.72 -3.43 11.23
CA LEU A 46 -17.16 -2.08 11.10
C LEU A 46 -16.89 -1.74 9.63
N PHE A 47 -16.33 -2.67 8.84
CA PHE A 47 -16.16 -2.43 7.42
C PHE A 47 -17.49 -2.20 6.72
N LYS A 48 -18.52 -2.97 7.00
CA LYS A 48 -19.87 -2.78 6.46
C LYS A 48 -20.45 -1.42 6.86
N ARG A 49 -20.23 -0.99 8.11
CA ARG A 49 -20.71 0.29 8.64
C ARG A 49 -20.06 1.50 7.96
N TYR A 50 -18.73 1.45 7.74
CA TYR A 50 -17.95 2.60 7.27
C TYR A 50 -17.60 2.61 5.77
N ALA A 51 -17.75 1.50 5.05
CA ALA A 51 -17.54 1.43 3.63
C ALA A 51 -18.40 2.42 2.80
N PRO A 52 -19.64 2.75 3.17
CA PRO A 52 -20.42 3.79 2.50
C PRO A 52 -19.75 5.17 2.51
N ILE A 53 -19.02 5.53 3.58
CA ILE A 53 -18.24 6.78 3.65
C ILE A 53 -17.14 6.79 2.61
N ALA A 54 -16.41 5.68 2.48
CA ALA A 54 -15.37 5.49 1.47
C ALA A 54 -15.95 5.35 0.04
N ARG A 55 -17.26 5.15 -0.10
CA ARG A 55 -17.97 4.82 -1.36
C ARG A 55 -17.43 3.55 -2.01
N TRP A 56 -17.08 2.58 -1.19
CA TRP A 56 -16.48 1.31 -1.60
C TRP A 56 -17.34 0.11 -1.18
N ASP A 57 -17.12 -1.03 -1.86
CA ASP A 57 -17.49 -2.33 -1.31
C ASP A 57 -16.73 -2.56 0.01
N TRP A 58 -17.43 -2.97 1.05
CA TRP A 58 -16.84 -3.23 2.36
C TRP A 58 -15.70 -4.27 2.31
N ARG A 59 -15.75 -5.20 1.36
CA ARG A 59 -14.72 -6.20 1.16
C ARG A 59 -13.43 -5.61 0.59
N LEU A 60 -13.53 -4.50 -0.16
CA LEU A 60 -12.34 -3.77 -0.61
C LEU A 60 -11.66 -3.07 0.57
N LEU A 61 -12.44 -2.47 1.47
CA LEU A 61 -11.90 -1.87 2.69
C LEU A 61 -11.26 -2.93 3.61
N ALA A 62 -11.90 -4.11 3.74
CA ALA A 62 -11.32 -5.26 4.45
C ALA A 62 -10.03 -5.79 3.79
N ALA A 63 -10.00 -5.85 2.45
CA ALA A 63 -8.80 -6.26 1.72
C ALA A 63 -7.63 -5.29 1.92
N GLN A 64 -7.92 -4.00 1.97
CA GLN A 64 -6.92 -2.98 2.31
C GLN A 64 -6.44 -3.15 3.76
N CYS A 65 -7.34 -3.27 4.72
CA CYS A 65 -6.98 -3.49 6.13
C CYS A 65 -6.07 -4.70 6.32
N TYR A 66 -6.36 -5.80 5.64
CA TYR A 66 -5.48 -6.96 5.66
C TYR A 66 -4.08 -6.62 5.13
N GLN A 67 -3.98 -5.85 4.06
CA GLN A 67 -2.70 -5.43 3.48
C GLN A 67 -1.91 -4.51 4.42
N GLU A 68 -2.61 -3.66 5.18
CA GLU A 68 -2.00 -2.73 6.13
C GLU A 68 -1.48 -3.43 7.39
N SER A 69 -2.29 -4.29 8.00
CA SER A 69 -2.01 -4.81 9.34
C SER A 69 -2.25 -6.31 9.53
N CYS A 70 -2.75 -7.04 8.53
CA CYS A 70 -3.31 -8.39 8.72
C CYS A 70 -4.41 -8.43 9.80
N PHE A 71 -5.20 -7.36 9.91
CA PHE A 71 -6.22 -7.15 10.93
C PHE A 71 -5.70 -7.02 12.37
N ASP A 72 -4.41 -6.68 12.57
CA ASP A 72 -3.86 -6.41 13.89
C ASP A 72 -4.15 -4.97 14.33
N PRO A 73 -5.01 -4.74 15.33
CA PRO A 73 -5.33 -3.40 15.80
C PRO A 73 -4.17 -2.69 16.50
N LYS A 74 -3.14 -3.44 16.91
CA LYS A 74 -1.94 -2.93 17.58
C LYS A 74 -0.75 -2.79 16.62
N ALA A 75 -0.98 -2.97 15.31
CA ALA A 75 0.09 -2.85 14.33
C ALA A 75 0.74 -1.47 14.39
N TYR A 76 2.07 -1.48 14.36
CA TYR A 76 2.90 -0.29 14.33
C TYR A 76 4.04 -0.47 13.34
N SER A 77 4.13 0.43 12.36
CA SER A 77 5.19 0.38 11.36
C SER A 77 6.44 1.15 11.82
N TRP A 78 7.58 0.86 11.21
CA TRP A 78 8.82 1.61 11.45
C TRP A 78 8.70 3.10 11.07
N ALA A 79 7.80 3.44 10.13
CA ALA A 79 7.53 4.80 9.70
C ALA A 79 6.54 5.54 10.62
N GLY A 80 6.01 4.86 11.64
CA GLY A 80 5.08 5.45 12.61
C GLY A 80 3.60 5.28 12.26
N ALA A 81 3.25 4.53 11.22
CA ALA A 81 1.85 4.20 10.93
C ALA A 81 1.27 3.28 12.00
N LYS A 82 -0.02 3.49 12.37
CA LYS A 82 -0.63 2.88 13.55
C LYS A 82 -2.00 2.25 13.24
N GLY A 83 -2.28 1.11 13.88
CA GLY A 83 -3.58 0.47 13.93
C GLY A 83 -3.95 -0.32 12.69
N LEU A 84 -5.21 -0.73 12.61
CA LEU A 84 -5.76 -1.61 11.55
C LEU A 84 -5.49 -1.12 10.15
N MET A 85 -5.65 0.18 9.90
CA MET A 85 -5.55 0.81 8.60
C MET A 85 -4.23 1.59 8.43
N GLN A 86 -3.26 1.40 9.33
CA GLN A 86 -1.93 1.99 9.29
C GLN A 86 -1.95 3.50 9.03
N ILE A 87 -2.67 4.22 9.88
CA ILE A 87 -2.79 5.68 9.75
C ILE A 87 -1.51 6.35 10.21
N MET A 88 -0.92 7.17 9.33
CA MET A 88 0.25 7.97 9.63
C MET A 88 -0.09 9.10 10.62
N PRO A 89 0.85 9.52 11.51
CA PRO A 89 0.60 10.59 12.50
C PRO A 89 0.06 11.88 11.89
N GLU A 90 0.63 12.33 10.76
CA GLU A 90 0.15 13.53 10.09
C GLU A 90 -1.27 13.38 9.53
N THR A 91 -1.60 12.17 9.03
CA THR A 91 -2.96 11.86 8.56
C THR A 91 -3.94 11.82 9.74
N ALA A 92 -3.55 11.24 10.89
CA ALA A 92 -4.36 11.22 12.11
C ALA A 92 -4.66 12.65 12.58
N LYS A 93 -3.63 13.51 12.63
CA LYS A 93 -3.78 14.94 12.96
C LYS A 93 -4.73 15.67 12.01
N HIS A 94 -4.54 15.48 10.69
CA HIS A 94 -5.42 16.05 9.66
C HIS A 94 -6.88 15.63 9.85
N LEU A 95 -7.11 14.35 10.15
CA LEU A 95 -8.44 13.78 10.36
C LEU A 95 -9.01 14.04 11.77
N ARG A 96 -8.26 14.69 12.65
CA ARG A 96 -8.60 14.94 14.06
C ARG A 96 -8.84 13.63 14.84
N LEU A 97 -8.08 12.59 14.53
CA LEU A 97 -8.03 11.36 15.31
C LEU A 97 -7.00 11.53 16.42
N ALA A 98 -7.44 11.44 17.66
CA ALA A 98 -6.54 11.57 18.81
C ALA A 98 -5.54 10.41 18.85
N GLU A 99 -4.36 10.66 19.39
CA GLU A 99 -3.31 9.63 19.47
C GLU A 99 -3.72 8.47 20.40
N SER A 100 -4.52 8.73 21.43
CA SER A 100 -5.13 7.71 22.29
C SER A 100 -6.04 6.75 21.53
N ASP A 101 -6.68 7.24 20.47
CA ASP A 101 -7.79 6.56 19.79
C ASP A 101 -7.33 5.83 18.52
N VAL A 102 -6.07 6.06 18.10
CA VAL A 102 -5.57 5.53 16.84
C VAL A 102 -5.53 3.99 16.79
N TYR A 103 -5.48 3.32 17.93
CA TYR A 103 -5.51 1.86 18.04
C TYR A 103 -6.91 1.29 18.27
N GLU A 104 -7.90 2.16 18.47
CA GLU A 104 -9.29 1.74 18.59
C GLU A 104 -9.85 1.34 17.22
N PRO A 105 -10.27 0.07 17.04
CA PRO A 105 -10.64 -0.48 15.74
C PRO A 105 -11.66 0.37 14.98
N GLU A 106 -12.72 0.79 15.67
CA GLU A 106 -13.81 1.55 15.08
C GLU A 106 -13.35 2.92 14.60
N LEU A 107 -12.62 3.65 15.43
CA LEU A 107 -12.13 5.00 15.12
C LEU A 107 -11.07 4.99 14.04
N ASN A 108 -10.21 3.98 14.04
CA ASN A 108 -9.17 3.81 13.02
C ASN A 108 -9.78 3.53 11.64
N ILE A 109 -10.74 2.59 11.55
CA ILE A 109 -11.44 2.28 10.29
C ILE A 109 -12.27 3.49 9.80
N TYR A 110 -12.97 4.18 10.72
CA TYR A 110 -13.73 5.39 10.39
C TYR A 110 -12.83 6.48 9.81
N ALA A 111 -11.69 6.76 10.44
CA ALA A 111 -10.73 7.76 9.96
C ALA A 111 -10.18 7.39 8.57
N ALA A 112 -9.83 6.12 8.37
CA ALA A 112 -9.38 5.64 7.05
C ALA A 112 -10.46 5.79 5.97
N ALA A 113 -11.72 5.47 6.28
CA ALA A 113 -12.84 5.64 5.34
C ALA A 113 -13.03 7.12 4.94
N ARG A 114 -12.86 8.05 5.88
CA ARG A 114 -12.87 9.50 5.59
C ARG A 114 -11.71 9.91 4.67
N TYR A 115 -10.50 9.44 4.96
CA TYR A 115 -9.33 9.74 4.15
C TYR A 115 -9.46 9.20 2.72
N ILE A 116 -9.98 7.98 2.56
CA ILE A 116 -10.30 7.39 1.25
C ILE A 116 -11.31 8.28 0.49
N ASN A 117 -12.33 8.78 1.16
CA ASN A 117 -13.30 9.69 0.53
C ASN A 117 -12.68 11.04 0.13
N GLU A 118 -11.76 11.58 0.93
CA GLU A 118 -10.98 12.77 0.56
C GLU A 118 -10.14 12.53 -0.70
N LEU A 119 -9.45 11.39 -0.77
CA LEU A 119 -8.70 10.99 -1.97
C LEU A 119 -9.63 10.80 -3.17
N ASN A 120 -10.82 10.20 -2.97
CA ASN A 120 -11.82 10.07 -4.02
C ASN A 120 -12.23 11.43 -4.59
N THR A 121 -12.41 12.43 -3.74
CA THR A 121 -12.74 13.81 -4.17
C THR A 121 -11.60 14.43 -4.97
N ARG A 122 -10.35 14.18 -4.58
CA ARG A 122 -9.17 14.69 -5.29
C ARG A 122 -8.95 14.07 -6.66
N PHE A 123 -9.55 12.89 -6.94
CA PHE A 123 -9.47 12.17 -8.22
C PHE A 123 -10.78 12.20 -9.03
N MET A 124 -11.64 13.18 -8.83
CA MET A 124 -12.91 13.30 -9.60
C MET A 124 -12.72 13.53 -11.10
N ASP A 125 -11.53 13.96 -11.52
CA ASP A 125 -11.11 14.01 -12.93
C ASP A 125 -11.01 12.62 -13.59
N ILE A 126 -10.84 11.55 -12.81
CA ILE A 126 -10.96 10.18 -13.26
C ILE A 126 -12.44 9.78 -13.22
N ARG A 127 -13.14 9.89 -14.34
CA ARG A 127 -14.60 9.71 -14.41
C ARG A 127 -15.06 8.31 -14.03
N ASN A 128 -14.28 7.26 -14.40
CA ASN A 128 -14.62 5.88 -14.09
C ASN A 128 -14.32 5.56 -12.60
N PRO A 129 -15.32 5.27 -11.77
CA PRO A 129 -15.11 5.00 -10.35
C PRO A 129 -14.32 3.70 -10.09
N GLU A 130 -14.38 2.70 -10.99
CA GLU A 130 -13.60 1.48 -10.86
C GLU A 130 -12.10 1.74 -11.07
N GLU A 131 -11.75 2.56 -12.08
CA GLU A 131 -10.37 3.02 -12.28
C GLU A 131 -9.89 3.86 -11.10
N ARG A 132 -10.73 4.77 -10.62
CA ARG A 132 -10.38 5.70 -9.53
C ARG A 132 -9.94 4.98 -8.25
N LYS A 133 -10.49 3.80 -7.96
CA LYS A 133 -10.10 2.98 -6.80
C LYS A 133 -8.60 2.66 -6.78
N PHE A 134 -8.02 2.36 -7.94
CA PHE A 134 -6.59 2.07 -8.03
C PHE A 134 -5.74 3.29 -7.68
N PHE A 135 -6.11 4.46 -8.15
CA PHE A 135 -5.41 5.72 -7.85
C PHE A 135 -5.53 6.11 -6.38
N ILE A 136 -6.68 5.85 -5.77
CA ILE A 136 -6.91 6.07 -4.33
C ILE A 136 -6.04 5.13 -3.51
N LEU A 137 -6.03 3.83 -3.82
CA LEU A 137 -5.18 2.84 -3.15
C LEU A 137 -3.70 3.21 -3.29
N ALA A 138 -3.26 3.55 -4.50
CA ALA A 138 -1.89 3.96 -4.76
C ALA A 138 -1.51 5.21 -3.97
N SER A 139 -2.41 6.18 -3.86
CA SER A 139 -2.18 7.43 -3.13
C SER A 139 -2.21 7.24 -1.62
N TYR A 140 -2.98 6.30 -1.12
CA TYR A 140 -3.01 5.95 0.30
C TYR A 140 -1.65 5.43 0.77
N ASN A 141 -1.01 4.58 -0.02
CA ASN A 141 0.30 4.01 0.27
C ASN A 141 1.47 4.94 -0.12
N GLY A 142 1.46 5.42 -1.36
CA GLY A 142 2.60 6.13 -1.96
C GLY A 142 2.48 7.66 -1.96
N GLY A 143 1.34 8.19 -1.52
CA GLY A 143 1.09 9.63 -1.47
C GLY A 143 0.49 10.20 -2.75
N PHE A 144 -0.49 11.09 -2.55
CA PHE A 144 -1.28 11.68 -3.64
C PHE A 144 -0.43 12.38 -4.71
N PHE A 145 0.57 13.12 -4.29
CA PHE A 145 1.34 13.95 -5.21
C PHE A 145 2.27 13.13 -6.11
N HIS A 146 2.86 12.05 -5.60
CA HIS A 146 3.65 11.13 -6.43
C HIS A 146 2.79 10.44 -7.49
N ILE A 147 1.54 10.08 -7.16
CA ILE A 147 0.63 9.51 -8.15
C ILE A 147 0.25 10.55 -9.21
N ARG A 148 0.10 11.83 -8.85
CA ARG A 148 -0.08 12.92 -9.84
C ARG A 148 1.14 13.10 -10.73
N ASP A 149 2.34 12.96 -10.20
CA ASP A 149 3.58 12.97 -11.00
C ASP A 149 3.62 11.80 -11.99
N ALA A 150 3.27 10.59 -11.55
CA ALA A 150 3.14 9.43 -12.45
C ALA A 150 2.09 9.64 -13.56
N MET A 151 0.96 10.28 -13.25
CA MET A 151 -0.05 10.64 -14.23
C MET A 151 0.49 11.66 -15.25
N ALA A 152 1.27 12.65 -14.79
CA ALA A 152 1.90 13.64 -15.67
C ALA A 152 2.92 13.00 -16.62
N LEU A 153 3.74 12.08 -16.11
CA LEU A 153 4.66 11.29 -16.91
C LEU A 153 3.93 10.44 -17.95
N ALA A 154 2.85 9.74 -17.55
CA ALA A 154 2.05 8.94 -18.47
C ALA A 154 1.51 9.81 -19.61
N LYS A 155 0.95 10.98 -19.27
CA LYS A 155 0.45 11.95 -20.25
C LYS A 155 1.55 12.44 -21.21
N LYS A 156 2.71 12.82 -20.67
CA LYS A 156 3.88 13.28 -21.45
C LYS A 156 4.32 12.22 -22.47
N ASN A 157 4.21 10.94 -22.11
CA ASN A 157 4.61 9.82 -22.98
C ASN A 157 3.46 9.25 -23.82
N GLY A 158 2.39 10.03 -24.05
CA GLY A 158 1.29 9.66 -24.95
C GLY A 158 0.37 8.56 -24.38
N LYS A 159 0.46 8.25 -23.09
CA LYS A 159 -0.40 7.27 -22.41
C LYS A 159 -1.59 7.95 -21.76
N ASN A 160 -2.68 7.21 -21.57
CA ASN A 160 -3.86 7.73 -20.90
C ASN A 160 -3.61 7.87 -19.38
N PRO A 161 -3.58 9.12 -18.84
CA PRO A 161 -3.27 9.34 -17.41
C PRO A 161 -4.42 8.94 -16.46
N TYR A 162 -5.58 8.56 -17.00
CA TYR A 162 -6.77 8.17 -16.25
C TYR A 162 -7.00 6.64 -16.25
N LYS A 163 -6.03 5.87 -16.78
CA LYS A 163 -6.03 4.41 -16.77
C LYS A 163 -4.90 3.89 -15.92
N TRP A 164 -5.24 3.13 -14.88
CA TRP A 164 -4.25 2.63 -13.94
C TRP A 164 -3.15 1.81 -14.61
N ILE A 165 -3.52 0.93 -15.55
CA ILE A 165 -2.56 0.10 -16.29
C ILE A 165 -1.45 0.92 -16.98
N HIS A 166 -1.76 2.12 -17.42
CA HIS A 166 -0.78 3.01 -18.05
C HIS A 166 0.03 3.79 -17.01
N VAL A 167 -0.61 4.19 -15.89
CA VAL A 167 0.04 5.02 -14.86
C VAL A 167 0.93 4.18 -13.96
N ALA A 168 0.55 2.93 -13.69
CA ALA A 168 1.35 2.00 -12.88
C ALA A 168 2.78 1.82 -13.40
N GLU A 169 2.98 1.83 -14.72
CA GLU A 169 4.30 1.82 -15.36
C GLU A 169 5.15 3.01 -14.88
N TYR A 170 4.58 4.20 -14.83
CA TYR A 170 5.29 5.43 -14.42
C TYR A 170 5.43 5.54 -12.90
N VAL A 171 4.53 4.93 -12.13
CA VAL A 171 4.73 4.74 -10.69
C VAL A 171 6.01 3.94 -10.45
N LEU A 172 6.21 2.83 -11.18
CA LEU A 172 7.45 2.05 -11.10
C LEU A 172 8.68 2.86 -11.52
N LYS A 173 8.57 3.61 -12.61
CA LYS A 173 9.67 4.41 -13.19
C LYS A 173 10.09 5.58 -12.32
N LEU A 174 9.23 6.09 -11.42
CA LEU A 174 9.59 7.15 -10.46
C LEU A 174 10.69 6.74 -9.46
N SER A 175 11.12 5.48 -9.45
CA SER A 175 12.30 5.00 -8.71
C SER A 175 13.62 5.21 -9.46
N THR A 176 13.60 5.65 -10.72
CA THR A 176 14.81 5.81 -11.55
C THR A 176 15.12 7.29 -11.82
N PRO A 177 16.40 7.70 -11.82
CA PRO A 177 16.82 9.10 -12.00
C PRO A 177 16.26 9.78 -13.24
N GLU A 178 16.15 9.05 -14.35
CA GLU A 178 15.61 9.54 -15.61
C GLU A 178 14.20 10.10 -15.45
N TYR A 179 13.36 9.43 -14.63
CA TYR A 179 11.95 9.80 -14.48
C TYR A 179 11.69 10.72 -13.31
N TYR A 180 12.32 10.50 -12.14
CA TYR A 180 12.06 11.38 -11.01
C TYR A 180 12.71 12.76 -11.13
N ASN A 181 13.69 12.95 -12.04
CA ASN A 181 14.26 14.25 -12.40
C ASN A 181 13.59 14.89 -13.64
N ASP A 182 12.57 14.23 -14.21
CA ASP A 182 11.87 14.80 -15.36
C ASP A 182 11.19 16.13 -15.00
N PRO A 183 11.22 17.16 -15.86
CA PRO A 183 10.63 18.47 -15.57
C PRO A 183 9.14 18.47 -15.22
N VAL A 184 8.37 17.44 -15.60
CA VAL A 184 6.95 17.33 -15.23
C VAL A 184 6.74 16.75 -13.84
N VAL A 185 7.77 16.17 -13.23
CA VAL A 185 7.76 15.60 -11.88
C VAL A 185 8.08 16.68 -10.88
N LYS A 186 7.23 16.84 -9.86
CA LYS A 186 7.35 17.91 -8.86
C LYS A 186 7.80 17.39 -7.50
N TYR A 187 7.53 16.14 -7.20
CA TYR A 187 7.75 15.54 -5.89
C TYR A 187 8.91 14.53 -5.87
N GLY A 188 9.50 14.25 -7.06
CA GLY A 188 10.74 13.50 -7.18
C GLY A 188 10.61 12.00 -6.96
N TYR A 189 11.61 11.41 -6.31
CA TYR A 189 11.74 9.98 -6.11
C TYR A 189 10.58 9.34 -5.36
N MET A 190 10.13 8.19 -5.85
CA MET A 190 9.14 7.34 -5.19
C MET A 190 9.59 5.87 -5.25
N ARG A 191 9.37 5.09 -4.19
CA ARG A 191 9.53 3.64 -4.20
C ARG A 191 8.32 2.97 -4.87
N GLY A 192 8.25 3.11 -6.21
CA GLY A 192 7.07 2.76 -6.99
C GLY A 192 6.67 1.30 -6.96
N SER A 193 7.65 0.36 -6.82
CA SER A 193 7.38 -1.08 -6.73
C SER A 193 6.54 -1.44 -5.51
N GLU A 194 6.76 -0.80 -4.37
CA GLU A 194 5.97 -0.99 -3.16
C GLU A 194 4.50 -0.65 -3.41
N THR A 195 4.25 0.52 -3.98
CA THR A 195 2.89 0.99 -4.26
C THR A 195 2.18 0.18 -5.33
N ALA A 196 2.86 -0.19 -6.43
CA ALA A 196 2.26 -1.00 -7.47
C ALA A 196 1.86 -2.39 -6.95
N ASN A 197 2.73 -3.02 -6.15
CA ASN A 197 2.45 -4.31 -5.51
C ASN A 197 1.32 -4.21 -4.47
N TYR A 198 1.28 -3.13 -3.69
CA TYR A 198 0.21 -2.85 -2.74
C TYR A 198 -1.17 -2.83 -3.43
N VAL A 199 -1.29 -2.08 -4.52
CA VAL A 199 -2.53 -1.99 -5.30
C VAL A 199 -2.94 -3.36 -5.86
N SER A 200 -2.00 -4.08 -6.45
CA SER A 200 -2.24 -5.41 -7.04
C SER A 200 -2.67 -6.43 -5.99
N ALA A 201 -2.00 -6.46 -4.84
CA ALA A 201 -2.30 -7.38 -3.74
C ALA A 201 -3.70 -7.15 -3.16
N ILE A 202 -4.09 -5.89 -2.95
CA ILE A 202 -5.42 -5.53 -2.45
C ILE A 202 -6.49 -5.91 -3.46
N TYR A 203 -6.29 -5.59 -4.75
CA TYR A 203 -7.25 -5.92 -5.79
C TYR A 203 -7.49 -7.43 -5.90
N SER A 204 -6.41 -8.22 -5.94
CA SER A 204 -6.48 -9.68 -6.00
C SER A 204 -7.21 -10.27 -4.78
N ARG A 205 -6.94 -9.73 -3.58
CA ARG A 205 -7.60 -10.12 -2.34
C ARG A 205 -9.08 -9.76 -2.35
N TRP A 206 -9.42 -8.56 -2.78
CA TRP A 206 -10.80 -8.13 -2.93
C TRP A 206 -11.60 -9.06 -3.86
N GLN A 207 -11.03 -9.46 -5.01
CA GLN A 207 -11.69 -10.42 -5.90
C GLN A 207 -11.94 -11.78 -5.21
N LYS A 208 -10.99 -12.27 -4.40
CA LYS A 208 -11.17 -13.48 -3.59
C LYS A 208 -12.30 -13.31 -2.58
N TYR A 209 -12.36 -12.18 -1.89
CA TYR A 209 -13.40 -11.88 -0.91
C TYR A 209 -14.80 -11.76 -1.52
N ARG A 210 -14.90 -11.41 -2.79
CA ARG A 210 -16.17 -11.38 -3.55
C ARG A 210 -16.62 -12.76 -4.02
N GLY A 211 -15.81 -13.79 -3.88
CA GLY A 211 -16.11 -15.12 -4.39
C GLY A 211 -16.03 -15.24 -5.93
N THR A 212 -15.49 -14.24 -6.60
CA THR A 212 -15.23 -14.30 -8.05
C THR A 212 -14.00 -15.16 -8.29
N ARG A 213 -14.18 -16.38 -8.82
CA ARG A 213 -13.08 -17.11 -9.45
C ARG A 213 -12.63 -16.25 -10.64
N ASN A 214 -11.34 -15.93 -10.69
CA ASN A 214 -10.73 -15.28 -11.86
C ASN A 214 -10.92 -16.14 -13.10
N THR A 215 -11.88 -15.81 -13.94
CA THR A 215 -11.99 -16.34 -15.30
C THR A 215 -11.40 -15.41 -16.35
N ALA A 216 -10.92 -14.24 -15.93
CA ALA A 216 -10.08 -13.38 -16.76
C ALA A 216 -8.70 -13.33 -16.12
N THR A 217 -7.79 -14.11 -16.65
CA THR A 217 -6.35 -13.91 -16.46
C THR A 217 -6.01 -12.53 -17.01
N ILE A 218 -6.05 -11.50 -16.14
CA ILE A 218 -5.08 -10.43 -16.32
C ILE A 218 -3.80 -11.15 -15.91
N THR A 219 -3.11 -11.72 -16.88
CA THR A 219 -1.73 -12.13 -16.69
C THR A 219 -1.03 -10.90 -16.13
N PRO A 220 -0.55 -10.91 -14.88
CA PRO A 220 0.57 -10.08 -14.54
C PRO A 220 1.59 -10.49 -15.61
N THR A 221 2.11 -9.54 -16.36
CA THR A 221 3.32 -9.80 -17.12
C THR A 221 4.25 -10.49 -16.12
N ASP A 222 4.75 -11.68 -16.47
CA ASP A 222 5.52 -12.59 -15.60
C ASP A 222 6.76 -11.95 -14.94
N ASP A 223 6.95 -10.64 -15.10
CA ASP A 223 8.05 -9.81 -14.62
C ASP A 223 7.73 -8.94 -13.40
N ILE A 224 6.50 -8.97 -12.84
CA ILE A 224 6.21 -8.26 -11.58
C ILE A 224 6.31 -9.29 -10.45
N PRO A 225 7.39 -9.26 -9.63
CA PRO A 225 7.48 -10.15 -8.47
C PRO A 225 6.32 -9.86 -7.52
N THR A 226 5.46 -10.85 -7.31
CA THR A 226 4.34 -10.83 -6.36
C THR A 226 4.87 -10.90 -4.93
N ILE A 227 5.64 -9.92 -4.50
CA ILE A 227 6.17 -9.90 -3.13
C ILE A 227 6.09 -8.47 -2.58
N TYR A 228 4.91 -8.07 -2.13
CA TYR A 228 4.82 -7.08 -1.07
C TYR A 228 4.38 -7.79 0.20
N GLU A 229 5.26 -7.77 1.17
CA GLU A 229 4.96 -8.10 2.55
C GLU A 229 5.03 -6.81 3.37
N PRO A 230 4.03 -6.47 4.22
CA PRO A 230 4.10 -5.28 5.07
C PRO A 230 5.32 -5.37 5.97
N HIS A 231 6.06 -4.29 6.04
CA HIS A 231 7.29 -4.19 6.83
C HIS A 231 7.03 -4.53 8.29
N LYS A 232 7.74 -5.55 8.82
CA LYS A 232 7.91 -5.71 10.26
C LYS A 232 8.96 -4.73 10.74
N ALA A 233 8.72 -4.18 11.93
CA ALA A 233 9.67 -3.32 12.62
C ALA A 233 11.06 -3.94 12.63
N SER A 234 12.01 -3.32 11.96
CA SER A 234 13.42 -3.67 12.04
C SER A 234 13.89 -3.52 13.49
N LYS A 235 14.53 -4.56 14.02
CA LYS A 235 15.17 -4.52 15.33
C LYS A 235 16.14 -3.34 15.37
N LYS A 236 16.02 -2.50 16.39
CA LYS A 236 16.93 -1.41 16.70
C LYS A 236 18.37 -1.90 16.60
N HIS A 237 19.14 -1.38 15.63
CA HIS A 237 20.59 -1.41 15.74
C HIS A 237 20.97 -0.55 16.94
N ARG A 238 21.35 -1.20 18.05
CA ARG A 238 22.04 -0.55 19.15
C ARG A 238 23.42 -0.14 18.63
N PHE A 239 23.58 1.13 18.29
CA PHE A 239 24.90 1.72 18.19
C PHE A 239 25.56 1.64 19.57
N LYS A 240 26.55 0.77 19.73
CA LYS A 240 27.49 0.83 20.84
C LYS A 240 28.41 2.02 20.59
N LEU A 241 28.19 3.11 21.29
CA LEU A 241 29.20 4.15 21.46
C LEU A 241 30.44 3.52 22.05
N LYS A 242 31.54 3.43 21.30
CA LYS A 242 32.85 3.15 21.83
C LYS A 242 33.27 4.35 22.69
N ASN A 243 33.41 4.13 23.99
CA ASN A 243 34.08 5.09 24.87
C ASN A 243 35.49 5.31 24.33
N VAL A 244 35.75 6.51 23.83
CA VAL A 244 37.09 7.04 23.66
C VAL A 244 37.53 7.42 25.08
N LYS A 245 38.43 6.65 25.65
CA LYS A 245 39.19 7.05 26.86
C LYS A 245 40.27 8.01 26.40
N ASP A 246 40.28 9.15 27.05
CA ASP A 246 41.35 10.14 26.99
C ASP A 246 42.68 9.50 27.42
N ASN A 247 43.71 9.82 26.64
CA ASN A 247 45.12 9.97 27.10
C ASN A 247 45.72 11.17 26.35
#